data_1342a73c748d5949153c6133917201a5
#
_entry.id   1342a73c748d5949153c6133917201a5
#
_cell.length_a   1.000
_cell.length_b   1.000
_cell.length_c   1.000
_cell.angle_alpha   90.00
_cell.angle_beta   90.00
_cell.angle_gamma   90.00
#
_symmetry.space_group_name_H-M   'P 1'
#
loop_
_entity.id
_entity.type
_entity.pdbx_description
1 polymer ?
#
loop_
_entity_poly.entity_id
_entity_poly.type
_entity_poly.pdbx_seq_one_letter_code
_entity_poly.pdbx_strand_id
1 'polypeptide(L)'
;PAAAELNYIDRAVNERLHKLRILPSGLCTDEEYVRRVTIDVVGLYPTPAEVRAFLADTRPDKRAQLVEALLQRKEFTELWVMKWAELLQIRSGINQGNNAPPFYKNALLYYNWLADRIGANVPIDRIVVDLLSASGGTVSKPAVNYYQSELDRLKLSENVAQVFMGMRIQCAQC
;
A
#
# COMPACT_ATOMS: atom_id res chain seq x y z
N PRO A 1 32.15 -2.75 9.11
CA PRO A 1 31.37 -2.89 10.33
C PRO A 1 29.93 -3.21 9.94
N ALA A 2 29.32 -4.20 10.60
CA ALA A 2 27.91 -4.49 10.40
C ALA A 2 27.08 -3.27 10.82
N ALA A 3 26.00 -2.98 10.08
CA ALA A 3 25.04 -1.96 10.49
C ALA A 3 24.42 -2.34 11.85
N ALA A 4 24.11 -1.37 12.68
CA ALA A 4 23.47 -1.63 13.97
C ALA A 4 22.11 -2.31 13.75
N GLU A 5 21.85 -3.38 14.49
CA GLU A 5 20.58 -4.10 14.46
C GLU A 5 19.59 -3.38 15.40
N LEU A 6 18.59 -2.71 14.84
CA LEU A 6 17.57 -1.98 15.58
C LEU A 6 16.33 -2.86 15.86
N ASN A 7 16.11 -3.88 15.02
CA ASN A 7 14.95 -4.76 15.12
C ASN A 7 15.24 -6.15 14.53
N TYR A 8 14.25 -7.05 14.58
CA TYR A 8 14.39 -8.43 14.08
C TYR A 8 14.59 -8.52 12.56
N ILE A 9 14.12 -7.52 11.80
CA ILE A 9 14.28 -7.47 10.34
C ILE A 9 15.76 -7.23 10.01
N ASP A 10 16.39 -6.27 10.70
CA ASP A 10 17.82 -5.98 10.52
C ASP A 10 18.67 -7.22 10.79
N ARG A 11 18.34 -7.97 11.86
CA ARG A 11 19.01 -9.23 12.18
C ARG A 11 18.89 -10.24 11.04
N ALA A 12 17.67 -10.49 10.54
CA ALA A 12 17.42 -11.43 9.46
C ALA A 12 18.15 -11.03 8.17
N VAL A 13 18.17 -9.72 7.85
CA VAL A 13 18.87 -9.17 6.70
C VAL A 13 20.39 -9.34 6.87
N ASN A 14 20.96 -8.97 8.01
CA ASN A 14 22.38 -9.09 8.30
C ASN A 14 22.85 -10.54 8.25
N GLU A 15 22.10 -11.48 8.82
CA GLU A 15 22.40 -12.91 8.73
C GLU A 15 22.44 -13.39 7.26
N ARG A 16 21.50 -12.92 6.44
CA ARG A 16 21.48 -13.28 5.01
C ARG A 16 22.66 -12.68 4.26
N LEU A 17 22.97 -11.41 4.48
CA LEU A 17 24.12 -10.72 3.90
C LEU A 17 25.42 -11.43 4.28
N HIS A 18 25.58 -11.81 5.54
CA HIS A 18 26.74 -12.54 6.04
C HIS A 18 26.89 -13.90 5.34
N LYS A 19 25.82 -14.69 5.23
CA LYS A 19 25.82 -15.98 4.50
C LYS A 19 26.23 -15.82 3.03
N LEU A 20 25.81 -14.72 2.39
CA LEU A 20 26.13 -14.39 1.00
C LEU A 20 27.49 -13.71 0.84
N ARG A 21 28.21 -13.41 1.94
CA ARG A 21 29.47 -12.64 1.96
C ARG A 21 29.34 -11.27 1.29
N ILE A 22 28.18 -10.63 1.45
CA ILE A 22 27.91 -9.27 0.96
C ILE A 22 28.11 -8.29 2.10
N LEU A 23 28.98 -7.30 1.89
CA LEU A 23 29.16 -6.21 2.84
C LEU A 23 28.09 -5.15 2.59
N PRO A 24 27.30 -4.75 3.62
CA PRO A 24 26.36 -3.64 3.46
C PRO A 24 27.14 -2.34 3.22
N SER A 25 26.53 -1.42 2.45
CA SER A 25 27.04 -0.06 2.29
C SER A 25 26.96 0.72 3.62
N GLY A 26 27.70 1.82 3.71
CA GLY A 26 27.53 2.77 4.82
C GLY A 26 26.14 3.40 4.85
N LEU A 27 25.81 4.05 5.96
CA LEU A 27 24.56 4.80 6.06
C LEU A 27 24.55 5.95 5.04
N CYS A 28 23.39 6.22 4.45
CA CYS A 28 23.21 7.31 3.51
C CYS A 28 23.37 8.69 4.20
N THR A 29 23.78 9.70 3.43
CA THR A 29 23.84 11.09 3.89
C THR A 29 22.43 11.63 4.20
N ASP A 30 22.33 12.79 4.83
CA ASP A 30 21.04 13.42 5.12
C ASP A 30 20.32 13.88 3.85
N GLU A 31 21.08 14.32 2.83
CA GLU A 31 20.54 14.68 1.51
C GLU A 31 19.91 13.47 0.80
N GLU A 32 20.59 12.33 0.84
CA GLU A 32 20.08 11.09 0.29
C GLU A 32 18.88 10.58 1.10
N TYR A 33 18.95 10.68 2.44
CA TYR A 33 17.91 10.22 3.33
C TYR A 33 16.59 10.95 3.11
N VAL A 34 16.59 12.30 3.14
CA VAL A 34 15.36 13.08 2.97
C VAL A 34 14.69 12.79 1.64
N ARG A 35 15.47 12.63 0.57
CA ARG A 35 14.93 12.28 -0.75
C ARG A 35 14.31 10.89 -0.75
N ARG A 36 15.03 9.88 -0.27
CA ARG A 36 14.59 8.47 -0.30
C ARG A 36 13.37 8.25 0.57
N VAL A 37 13.40 8.71 1.83
CA VAL A 37 12.28 8.50 2.75
C VAL A 37 11.01 9.19 2.29
N THR A 38 11.10 10.39 1.68
CA THR A 38 9.92 11.08 1.16
C THR A 38 9.30 10.32 0.00
N ILE A 39 10.13 9.81 -0.94
CA ILE A 39 9.63 8.99 -2.05
C ILE A 39 9.02 7.68 -1.52
N ASP A 40 9.68 7.01 -0.59
CA ASP A 40 9.24 5.71 -0.09
C ASP A 40 7.92 5.81 0.72
N VAL A 41 7.74 6.90 1.49
CA VAL A 41 6.58 7.07 2.37
C VAL A 41 5.40 7.71 1.65
N VAL A 42 5.62 8.78 0.87
CA VAL A 42 4.52 9.54 0.26
C VAL A 42 4.50 9.52 -1.28
N GLY A 43 5.47 8.86 -1.92
CA GLY A 43 5.52 8.71 -3.38
C GLY A 43 5.91 9.98 -4.15
N LEU A 44 6.33 11.03 -3.46
CA LEU A 44 6.67 12.33 -4.05
C LEU A 44 8.11 12.74 -3.72
N TYR A 45 8.67 13.64 -4.52
CA TYR A 45 9.92 14.28 -4.18
C TYR A 45 9.71 15.34 -3.08
N PRO A 46 10.67 15.50 -2.13
CA PRO A 46 10.63 16.62 -1.22
C PRO A 46 10.83 17.94 -1.99
N THR A 47 10.17 18.99 -1.56
CA THR A 47 10.38 20.34 -2.09
C THR A 47 11.77 20.87 -1.69
N PRO A 48 12.36 21.81 -2.46
CA PRO A 48 13.62 22.42 -2.06
C PRO A 48 13.59 23.10 -0.68
N ALA A 49 12.43 23.58 -0.25
CA ALA A 49 12.25 24.17 1.09
C ALA A 49 12.32 23.09 2.19
N GLU A 50 11.64 21.94 2.00
CA GLU A 50 11.69 20.81 2.93
C GLU A 50 13.11 20.25 3.07
N VAL A 51 13.84 20.11 1.95
CA VAL A 51 15.24 19.65 1.96
C VAL A 51 16.10 20.62 2.78
N ARG A 52 16.03 21.94 2.52
CA ARG A 52 16.83 22.93 3.26
C ARG A 52 16.48 22.93 4.75
N ALA A 53 15.19 22.84 5.10
CA ALA A 53 14.76 22.79 6.49
C ALA A 53 15.30 21.55 7.21
N PHE A 54 15.25 20.39 6.56
CA PHE A 54 15.75 19.14 7.12
C PHE A 54 17.28 19.16 7.30
N LEU A 55 18.04 19.70 6.35
CA LEU A 55 19.49 19.80 6.45
C LEU A 55 19.94 20.82 7.52
N ALA A 56 19.18 21.88 7.72
CA ALA A 56 19.44 22.87 8.77
C ALA A 56 19.08 22.38 10.18
N ASP A 57 18.28 21.31 10.29
CA ASP A 57 17.89 20.74 11.57
C ASP A 57 19.07 19.97 12.21
N THR A 58 19.45 20.36 13.41
CA THR A 58 20.58 19.76 14.16
C THR A 58 20.12 18.73 15.20
N ARG A 59 18.83 18.47 15.33
CA ARG A 59 18.31 17.51 16.31
C ARG A 59 18.77 16.08 15.98
N PRO A 60 19.16 15.30 16.99
CA PRO A 60 19.67 13.94 16.79
C PRO A 60 18.59 12.97 16.26
N ASP A 61 17.32 13.25 16.52
CA ASP A 61 16.14 12.45 16.14
C ASP A 61 15.42 12.97 14.90
N LYS A 62 15.99 13.95 14.16
CA LYS A 62 15.36 14.57 12.99
C LYS A 62 14.88 13.59 11.93
N ARG A 63 15.61 12.48 11.74
CA ARG A 63 15.20 11.42 10.77
C ARG A 63 13.92 10.74 11.19
N ALA A 64 13.79 10.39 12.47
CA ALA A 64 12.56 9.79 13.00
C ALA A 64 11.38 10.75 12.93
N GLN A 65 11.60 12.02 13.32
CA GLN A 65 10.57 13.06 13.26
C GLN A 65 10.09 13.33 11.83
N LEU A 66 10.99 13.26 10.85
CA LEU A 66 10.59 13.38 9.44
C LEU A 66 9.66 12.23 9.03
N VAL A 67 9.96 10.99 9.42
CA VAL A 67 9.09 9.84 9.13
C VAL A 67 7.71 10.04 9.74
N GLU A 68 7.62 10.42 11.02
CA GLU A 68 6.34 10.68 11.68
C GLU A 68 5.54 11.78 10.98
N ALA A 69 6.20 12.87 10.56
CA ALA A 69 5.56 13.95 9.81
C ALA A 69 5.06 13.49 8.43
N LEU A 70 5.81 12.66 7.71
CA LEU A 70 5.41 12.13 6.41
C LEU A 70 4.23 11.15 6.52
N LEU A 71 4.16 10.34 7.58
CA LEU A 71 3.06 9.41 7.83
C LEU A 71 1.73 10.14 8.09
N GLN A 72 1.76 11.39 8.55
CA GLN A 72 0.55 12.22 8.77
C GLN A 72 0.08 12.94 7.49
N ARG A 73 0.83 12.88 6.40
CA ARG A 73 0.47 13.55 5.15
C ARG A 73 -0.63 12.79 4.42
N LYS A 74 -1.52 13.54 3.75
CA LYS A 74 -2.57 12.94 2.91
C LYS A 74 -2.00 12.10 1.76
N GLU A 75 -0.82 12.48 1.25
CA GLU A 75 -0.14 11.77 0.15
C GLU A 75 0.30 10.36 0.56
N PHE A 76 0.56 10.12 1.86
CA PHE A 76 0.76 8.77 2.38
C PHE A 76 -0.49 7.91 2.14
N THR A 77 -1.65 8.41 2.54
CA THR A 77 -2.92 7.72 2.30
C THR A 77 -3.18 7.52 0.81
N GLU A 78 -3.00 8.56 -0.02
CA GLU A 78 -3.19 8.50 -1.46
C GLU A 78 -2.30 7.43 -2.13
N LEU A 79 -1.03 7.35 -1.74
CA LEU A 79 -0.09 6.33 -2.24
C LEU A 79 -0.54 4.91 -1.90
N TRP A 80 -0.92 4.68 -0.65
CA TRP A 80 -1.33 3.36 -0.20
C TRP A 80 -2.69 2.94 -0.75
N VAL A 81 -3.63 3.88 -0.86
CA VAL A 81 -4.91 3.65 -1.55
C VAL A 81 -4.67 3.24 -3.00
N MET A 82 -3.77 3.91 -3.72
CA MET A 82 -3.43 3.55 -5.10
C MET A 82 -2.90 2.12 -5.20
N LYS A 83 -1.95 1.73 -4.33
CA LYS A 83 -1.38 0.37 -4.30
C LYS A 83 -2.44 -0.70 -3.99
N TRP A 84 -3.29 -0.45 -2.99
CA TRP A 84 -4.37 -1.37 -2.64
C TRP A 84 -5.47 -1.41 -3.69
N ALA A 85 -5.79 -0.28 -4.32
CA ALA A 85 -6.77 -0.23 -5.40
C ALA A 85 -6.36 -1.10 -6.59
N GLU A 86 -5.06 -1.16 -6.91
CA GLU A 86 -4.54 -2.06 -7.94
C GLU A 86 -4.70 -3.53 -7.54
N LEU A 87 -4.30 -3.90 -6.33
CA LEU A 87 -4.45 -5.27 -5.81
C LEU A 87 -5.91 -5.72 -5.75
N LEU A 88 -6.81 -4.83 -5.33
CA LEU A 88 -8.25 -5.07 -5.23
C LEU A 88 -9.00 -4.84 -6.54
N GLN A 89 -8.27 -4.61 -7.64
CA GLN A 89 -8.81 -4.46 -9.00
C GLN A 89 -9.87 -3.36 -9.13
N ILE A 90 -9.70 -2.23 -8.43
CA ILE A 90 -10.59 -1.07 -8.57
C ILE A 90 -10.33 -0.43 -9.93
N ARG A 91 -11.22 -0.67 -10.89
CA ARG A 91 -11.08 -0.20 -12.28
C ARG A 91 -12.35 0.53 -12.73
N SER A 92 -12.19 1.63 -13.44
CA SER A 92 -13.32 2.44 -13.96
C SER A 92 -13.84 1.99 -15.34
N GLY A 93 -13.22 1.03 -16.00
CA GLY A 93 -13.37 0.78 -17.43
C GLY A 93 -13.73 -0.64 -17.84
N ILE A 94 -14.35 -1.48 -16.99
CA ILE A 94 -14.80 -2.80 -17.43
C ILE A 94 -16.10 -2.61 -18.24
N ASN A 95 -15.98 -2.68 -19.56
CA ASN A 95 -17.12 -2.66 -20.48
C ASN A 95 -17.97 -3.91 -20.31
N GLN A 96 -19.05 -3.80 -19.57
CA GLN A 96 -20.12 -4.80 -19.56
C GLN A 96 -21.27 -4.35 -20.45
N GLY A 97 -21.05 -4.35 -21.76
CA GLY A 97 -22.10 -4.10 -22.75
C GLY A 97 -22.76 -2.70 -22.70
N ASN A 98 -23.48 -2.34 -23.73
CA ASN A 98 -24.06 -1.00 -23.92
C ASN A 98 -25.16 -0.59 -22.92
N ASN A 99 -25.56 -1.44 -21.97
CA ASN A 99 -26.65 -1.20 -21.00
C ASN A 99 -26.20 -1.26 -19.55
N ALA A 100 -24.90 -1.36 -19.25
CA ALA A 100 -24.44 -1.36 -17.86
C ALA A 100 -24.48 0.06 -17.27
N PRO A 101 -24.93 0.21 -15.99
CA PRO A 101 -24.84 1.50 -15.31
C PRO A 101 -23.39 1.99 -15.29
N PRO A 102 -23.17 3.30 -15.21
CA PRO A 102 -21.82 3.86 -15.32
C PRO A 102 -20.93 3.32 -14.20
N PHE A 103 -20.12 2.35 -14.56
CA PHE A 103 -19.21 1.60 -13.67
C PHE A 103 -18.26 2.52 -12.88
N TYR A 104 -17.97 3.71 -13.42
CA TYR A 104 -17.12 4.68 -12.76
C TYR A 104 -17.67 5.15 -11.40
N LYS A 105 -19.00 5.23 -11.22
CA LYS A 105 -19.60 5.64 -9.94
C LYS A 105 -19.37 4.58 -8.86
N ASN A 106 -19.54 3.32 -9.21
CA ASN A 106 -19.32 2.20 -8.29
C ASN A 106 -17.83 2.07 -7.95
N ALA A 107 -16.94 2.22 -8.95
CA ALA A 107 -15.50 2.25 -8.73
C ALA A 107 -15.08 3.40 -7.83
N LEU A 108 -15.67 4.59 -8.00
CA LEU A 108 -15.39 5.74 -7.14
C LEU A 108 -15.89 5.52 -5.70
N LEU A 109 -17.09 4.96 -5.52
CA LEU A 109 -17.59 4.62 -4.19
C LEU A 109 -16.70 3.60 -3.49
N TYR A 110 -16.24 2.59 -4.22
CA TYR A 110 -15.33 1.58 -3.68
C TYR A 110 -13.96 2.17 -3.35
N TYR A 111 -13.41 3.00 -4.23
CA TYR A 111 -12.16 3.73 -3.98
C TYR A 111 -12.24 4.61 -2.74
N ASN A 112 -13.32 5.40 -2.59
CA ASN A 112 -13.52 6.27 -1.43
C ASN A 112 -13.67 5.45 -0.15
N TRP A 113 -14.41 4.33 -0.18
CA TRP A 113 -14.51 3.42 0.95
C TRP A 113 -13.12 2.91 1.39
N LEU A 114 -12.28 2.52 0.44
CA LEU A 114 -10.92 2.06 0.72
C LEU A 114 -10.05 3.21 1.29
N ALA A 115 -10.17 4.41 0.71
CA ALA A 115 -9.45 5.59 1.16
C ALA A 115 -9.79 5.98 2.61
N ASP A 116 -11.08 5.92 2.98
CA ASP A 116 -11.53 6.16 4.34
C ASP A 116 -10.95 5.14 5.33
N ARG A 117 -10.87 3.86 4.95
CA ARG A 117 -10.31 2.80 5.80
C ARG A 117 -8.80 2.97 5.99
N ILE A 118 -8.06 3.22 4.91
CA ILE A 118 -6.61 3.42 4.97
C ILE A 118 -6.27 4.73 5.70
N GLY A 119 -6.99 5.82 5.40
CA GLY A 119 -6.78 7.10 6.07
C GLY A 119 -7.08 7.06 7.58
N ALA A 120 -8.06 6.26 7.98
CA ALA A 120 -8.37 6.00 9.39
C ALA A 120 -7.45 4.96 10.04
N ASN A 121 -6.44 4.46 9.32
CA ASN A 121 -5.52 3.41 9.76
C ASN A 121 -6.24 2.16 10.32
N VAL A 122 -7.33 1.76 9.66
CA VAL A 122 -8.07 0.54 10.03
C VAL A 122 -7.17 -0.67 9.82
N PRO A 123 -7.05 -1.60 10.77
CA PRO A 123 -6.26 -2.82 10.62
C PRO A 123 -6.65 -3.60 9.37
N ILE A 124 -5.66 -4.12 8.63
CA ILE A 124 -5.89 -4.74 7.33
C ILE A 124 -6.80 -5.99 7.42
N ASP A 125 -6.71 -6.74 8.50
CA ASP A 125 -7.60 -7.89 8.77
C ASP A 125 -9.06 -7.46 8.82
N ARG A 126 -9.36 -6.29 9.41
CA ARG A 126 -10.72 -5.73 9.46
C ARG A 126 -11.19 -5.26 8.09
N ILE A 127 -10.30 -4.63 7.31
CA ILE A 127 -10.63 -4.26 5.92
C ILE A 127 -10.97 -5.51 5.11
N VAL A 128 -10.20 -6.59 5.25
CA VAL A 128 -10.44 -7.85 4.54
C VAL A 128 -11.76 -8.52 4.98
N VAL A 129 -12.05 -8.53 6.30
CA VAL A 129 -13.33 -9.04 6.81
C VAL A 129 -14.50 -8.24 6.25
N ASP A 130 -14.44 -6.89 6.31
CA ASP A 130 -15.48 -6.01 5.77
C ASP A 130 -15.69 -6.25 4.27
N LEU A 131 -14.60 -6.50 3.54
CA LEU A 131 -14.63 -6.74 2.10
C LEU A 131 -15.25 -8.09 1.76
N LEU A 132 -14.74 -9.17 2.35
CA LEU A 132 -15.15 -10.54 2.00
C LEU A 132 -16.50 -10.93 2.58
N SER A 133 -16.97 -10.28 3.64
CA SER A 133 -18.31 -10.47 4.21
C SER A 133 -19.37 -9.50 3.66
N ALA A 134 -18.96 -8.59 2.74
CA ALA A 134 -19.87 -7.58 2.22
C ALA A 134 -21.04 -8.20 1.44
N SER A 135 -22.24 -7.77 1.76
CA SER A 135 -23.48 -8.16 1.05
C SER A 135 -24.46 -6.98 1.00
N GLY A 136 -25.25 -6.91 -0.08
CA GLY A 136 -26.26 -5.86 -0.29
C GLY A 136 -26.00 -5.03 -1.55
N GLY A 137 -26.48 -3.78 -1.56
CA GLY A 137 -26.36 -2.89 -2.72
C GLY A 137 -24.99 -2.23 -2.84
N THR A 138 -24.48 -2.08 -4.05
CA THR A 138 -23.16 -1.49 -4.36
C THR A 138 -23.02 -0.04 -3.95
N VAL A 139 -24.12 0.69 -3.83
CA VAL A 139 -24.13 2.10 -3.38
C VAL A 139 -24.19 2.19 -1.85
N SER A 140 -25.06 1.40 -1.22
CA SER A 140 -25.25 1.43 0.24
C SER A 140 -24.11 0.74 1.00
N LYS A 141 -23.44 -0.22 0.36
CA LYS A 141 -22.29 -0.95 0.89
C LYS A 141 -21.19 -1.03 -0.17
N PRO A 142 -20.32 0.00 -0.27
CA PRO A 142 -19.33 0.09 -1.35
C PRO A 142 -18.37 -1.09 -1.44
N ALA A 143 -18.07 -1.76 -0.33
CA ALA A 143 -17.22 -2.96 -0.32
C ALA A 143 -17.75 -4.10 -1.21
N VAL A 144 -19.08 -4.16 -1.44
CA VAL A 144 -19.71 -5.15 -2.36
C VAL A 144 -19.18 -5.02 -3.78
N ASN A 145 -18.67 -3.85 -4.17
CA ASN A 145 -18.12 -3.64 -5.51
C ASN A 145 -16.88 -4.49 -5.79
N TYR A 146 -16.22 -5.05 -4.78
CA TYR A 146 -15.18 -6.07 -4.96
C TYR A 146 -15.69 -7.24 -5.82
N TYR A 147 -16.91 -7.72 -5.56
CA TYR A 147 -17.54 -8.82 -6.31
C TYR A 147 -18.04 -8.42 -7.70
N GLN A 148 -18.02 -7.12 -8.01
CA GLN A 148 -18.36 -6.60 -9.34
C GLN A 148 -17.12 -6.46 -10.24
N SER A 149 -15.92 -6.49 -9.67
CA SER A 149 -14.66 -6.37 -10.42
C SER A 149 -14.36 -7.62 -11.26
N GLU A 150 -14.83 -8.80 -10.80
CA GLU A 150 -14.71 -10.07 -11.50
C GLU A 150 -15.99 -10.91 -11.27
N LEU A 151 -16.68 -11.24 -12.34
CA LEU A 151 -17.94 -11.99 -12.29
C LEU A 151 -17.73 -13.51 -12.39
N ASP A 152 -16.59 -13.94 -12.88
CA ASP A 152 -16.19 -15.34 -12.89
C ASP A 152 -15.78 -15.76 -11.48
N ARG A 153 -16.53 -16.70 -10.91
CA ARG A 153 -16.31 -17.18 -9.54
C ARG A 153 -14.93 -17.82 -9.35
N LEU A 154 -14.41 -18.51 -10.36
CA LEU A 154 -13.10 -19.16 -10.30
C LEU A 154 -12.00 -18.10 -10.27
N LYS A 155 -12.06 -17.11 -11.15
CA LYS A 155 -11.10 -15.99 -11.16
C LYS A 155 -11.18 -15.13 -9.91
N LEU A 156 -12.38 -14.92 -9.36
CA LEU A 156 -12.54 -14.23 -8.09
C LEU A 156 -11.87 -15.01 -6.94
N SER A 157 -12.07 -16.34 -6.90
CA SER A 157 -11.43 -17.20 -5.89
C SER A 157 -9.91 -17.19 -6.03
N GLU A 158 -9.39 -17.20 -7.26
CA GLU A 158 -7.95 -17.03 -7.52
C GLU A 158 -7.42 -15.68 -7.03
N ASN A 159 -8.15 -14.60 -7.29
CA ASN A 159 -7.78 -13.29 -6.82
C ASN A 159 -7.71 -13.24 -5.28
N VAL A 160 -8.73 -13.77 -4.60
CA VAL A 160 -8.74 -13.87 -3.12
C VAL A 160 -7.53 -14.65 -2.62
N ALA A 161 -7.26 -15.83 -3.19
CA ALA A 161 -6.12 -16.65 -2.79
C ALA A 161 -4.79 -15.95 -3.05
N GLN A 162 -4.65 -15.29 -4.18
CA GLN A 162 -3.41 -14.60 -4.54
C GLN A 162 -3.16 -13.36 -3.69
N VAL A 163 -4.18 -12.52 -3.50
CA VAL A 163 -4.04 -11.23 -2.81
C VAL A 163 -3.93 -11.40 -1.29
N PHE A 164 -4.76 -12.25 -0.69
CA PHE A 164 -4.86 -12.35 0.78
C PHE A 164 -4.12 -13.54 1.38
N MET A 165 -3.84 -14.59 0.58
CA MET A 165 -3.15 -15.79 1.06
C MET A 165 -1.78 -16.01 0.41
N GLY A 166 -1.41 -15.19 -0.59
CA GLY A 166 -0.15 -15.33 -1.32
C GLY A 166 -0.06 -16.62 -2.14
N MET A 167 -1.17 -17.29 -2.42
CA MET A 167 -1.21 -18.58 -3.10
C MET A 167 -1.75 -18.45 -4.51
N ARG A 168 -1.13 -19.16 -5.47
CA ARG A 168 -1.66 -19.32 -6.83
C ARG A 168 -2.37 -20.66 -6.93
N ILE A 169 -3.69 -20.63 -7.13
CA ILE A 169 -4.53 -21.83 -7.19
C ILE A 169 -5.05 -22.15 -8.60
N GLN A 170 -4.53 -21.48 -9.63
CA GLN A 170 -4.94 -21.71 -11.04
C GLN A 170 -4.82 -23.18 -11.47
N CYS A 171 -3.81 -23.89 -10.98
CA CYS A 171 -3.66 -25.32 -11.29
C CYS A 171 -4.78 -26.20 -10.70
N ALA A 172 -5.56 -25.70 -9.75
CA ALA A 172 -6.66 -26.43 -9.13
C ALA A 172 -7.99 -26.30 -9.90
N GLN A 173 -8.02 -25.58 -11.02
CA GLN A 173 -9.21 -25.45 -11.88
C GLN A 173 -9.51 -26.71 -12.70
N CYS A 174 -8.54 -27.58 -12.88
CA CYS A 174 -8.73 -28.86 -13.57
C CYS A 174 -9.15 -29.94 -12.58
#